data_23067d247315122d285a7193847fb7c3
#
_entry.id   23067d247315122d285a7193847fb7c3
#
_cell.length_a   1.000
_cell.length_b   1.000
_cell.length_c   1.000
_cell.angle_alpha   90.00
_cell.angle_beta   90.00
_cell.angle_gamma   90.00
#
_symmetry.space_group_name_H-M   'P 1'
#
loop_
_entity.id
_entity.type
_entity.pdbx_description
1 polymer ?
#
loop_
_entity_poly.entity_id
_entity_poly.type
_entity_poly.pdbx_seq_one_letter_code
_entity_poly.pdbx_strand_id
1 'polypeptide(L)'
;KKWIFREPKISDGDGIYSLIADCPPLDMNSSYCNFLQSTHFSKTSILVEHKGDIAGFISGYQKPDEQDVLFIWQVAVSPRFRGNGLAFRMLKELLEREALSEVKSVETTITEDNQASWALFKKLDAMNGNHGQVSTFLDEKAHFKGKHDTEFLYRIPLK
;
A
#
# COMPACT_ATOMS: atom_id res chain seq x y z
N LYS A 1 16.85 13.98 8.52
CA LYS A 1 15.80 13.50 9.43
C LYS A 1 15.93 11.99 9.63
N LYS A 2 15.60 11.53 10.83
CA LYS A 2 15.66 10.11 11.15
C LYS A 2 14.30 9.47 10.92
N TRP A 3 14.24 8.55 9.96
CA TRP A 3 13.05 7.78 9.65
C TRP A 3 13.25 6.34 10.12
N ILE A 4 12.26 5.78 10.84
CA ILE A 4 12.31 4.40 11.30
C ILE A 4 11.25 3.62 10.56
N PHE A 5 11.68 2.66 9.75
CA PHE A 5 10.79 1.77 9.00
C PHE A 5 10.67 0.46 9.78
N ARG A 6 9.45 0.02 10.04
CA ARG A 6 9.22 -1.18 10.84
C ARG A 6 7.90 -1.83 10.54
N GLU A 7 7.72 -3.05 11.03
CA GLU A 7 6.41 -3.69 11.03
C GLU A 7 5.47 -2.92 11.95
N PRO A 8 4.18 -2.79 11.58
CA PRO A 8 3.19 -2.28 12.52
C PRO A 8 2.93 -3.29 13.62
N LYS A 9 2.38 -2.82 14.73
CA LYS A 9 1.99 -3.67 15.86
C LYS A 9 0.62 -3.23 16.37
N ILE A 10 0.02 -4.03 17.24
CA ILE A 10 -1.35 -3.79 17.69
C ILE A 10 -1.55 -2.37 18.25
N SER A 11 -0.54 -1.84 18.94
CA SER A 11 -0.63 -0.48 19.49
C SER A 11 -0.64 0.62 18.43
N ASP A 12 -0.38 0.31 17.17
CA ASP A 12 -0.40 1.28 16.08
C ASP A 12 -1.77 1.44 15.41
N GLY A 13 -2.71 0.55 15.68
CA GLY A 13 -3.98 0.50 14.96
C GLY A 13 -4.77 1.80 14.98
N ASP A 14 -4.86 2.43 16.14
CA ASP A 14 -5.57 3.71 16.27
C ASP A 14 -4.85 4.84 15.54
N GLY A 15 -3.52 4.89 15.66
CA GLY A 15 -2.71 5.89 14.94
C GLY A 15 -2.80 5.73 13.43
N ILE A 16 -2.86 4.51 12.93
CA ILE A 16 -3.06 4.23 11.51
C ILE A 16 -4.43 4.73 11.06
N TYR A 17 -5.45 4.48 11.86
CA TYR A 17 -6.80 4.97 11.54
C TYR A 17 -6.79 6.50 11.39
N SER A 18 -6.16 7.20 12.33
CA SER A 18 -6.05 8.66 12.29
C SER A 18 -5.24 9.14 11.08
N LEU A 19 -4.15 8.44 10.76
CA LEU A 19 -3.33 8.77 9.58
C LEU A 19 -4.16 8.71 8.30
N ILE A 20 -4.91 7.63 8.11
CA ILE A 20 -5.73 7.46 6.90
C ILE A 20 -6.81 8.53 6.82
N ALA A 21 -7.40 8.89 7.96
CA ALA A 21 -8.39 9.97 8.02
C ALA A 21 -7.83 11.31 7.54
N ASP A 22 -6.52 11.53 7.73
CA ASP A 22 -5.83 12.75 7.30
C ASP A 22 -5.35 12.70 5.84
N CYS A 23 -5.66 11.64 5.12
CA CYS A 23 -5.17 11.41 3.75
C CYS A 23 -6.31 11.26 2.73
N PRO A 24 -7.26 12.23 2.64
CA PRO A 24 -8.25 12.14 1.59
C PRO A 24 -7.54 12.21 0.22
N PRO A 25 -8.03 11.55 -0.82
CA PRO A 25 -9.32 10.84 -0.90
C PRO A 25 -9.24 9.34 -0.60
N LEU A 26 -8.28 8.87 0.21
CA LEU A 26 -8.21 7.45 0.57
C LEU A 26 -9.51 7.02 1.25
N ASP A 27 -9.99 5.83 0.87
CA ASP A 27 -11.13 5.22 1.52
C ASP A 27 -10.78 4.85 2.95
N MET A 28 -11.63 5.25 3.89
CA MET A 28 -11.46 4.86 5.28
C MET A 28 -12.03 3.47 5.52
N ASN A 29 -11.28 2.68 6.23
CA ASN A 29 -11.77 1.41 6.76
C ASN A 29 -12.13 1.61 8.23
N SER A 30 -12.76 0.62 8.85
CA SER A 30 -13.00 0.67 10.29
C SER A 30 -11.66 0.61 11.04
N SER A 31 -11.64 1.10 12.27
CA SER A 31 -10.45 0.96 13.12
C SER A 31 -10.13 -0.53 13.34
N TYR A 32 -11.16 -1.38 13.42
CA TYR A 32 -10.96 -2.82 13.53
C TYR A 32 -10.13 -3.36 12.36
N CYS A 33 -10.44 -2.93 11.14
CA CYS A 33 -9.65 -3.31 9.96
C CYS A 33 -8.19 -2.90 10.12
N ASN A 34 -7.92 -1.69 10.63
CA ASN A 34 -6.55 -1.22 10.85
C ASN A 34 -5.84 -2.04 11.93
N PHE A 35 -6.57 -2.53 12.95
CA PHE A 35 -5.99 -3.44 13.93
C PHE A 35 -5.62 -4.80 13.31
N LEU A 36 -6.44 -5.31 12.40
CA LEU A 36 -6.11 -6.55 11.68
C LEU A 36 -4.87 -6.36 10.80
N GLN A 37 -4.78 -5.22 10.12
CA GLN A 37 -3.60 -4.89 9.31
C GLN A 37 -2.33 -4.82 10.17
N SER A 38 -2.47 -4.36 11.41
CA SER A 38 -1.34 -4.20 12.34
C SER A 38 -0.97 -5.50 13.07
N THR A 39 -1.78 -6.54 12.96
CA THR A 39 -1.56 -7.82 13.65
C THR A 39 -1.46 -8.98 12.67
N HIS A 40 -2.59 -9.39 12.07
CA HIS A 40 -2.61 -10.51 11.13
C HIS A 40 -1.74 -10.26 9.90
N PHE A 41 -1.68 -9.02 9.44
CA PHE A 41 -0.95 -8.64 8.22
C PHE A 41 0.30 -7.82 8.51
N SER A 42 0.82 -7.87 9.74
CA SER A 42 1.98 -7.04 10.13
C SER A 42 3.25 -7.37 9.33
N LYS A 43 3.46 -8.63 8.99
CA LYS A 43 4.66 -9.06 8.25
C LYS A 43 4.66 -8.63 6.80
N THR A 44 3.51 -8.30 6.26
CA THR A 44 3.33 -7.85 4.88
C THR A 44 2.90 -6.39 4.79
N SER A 45 3.00 -5.68 5.90
CA SER A 45 2.69 -4.24 6.00
C SER A 45 3.90 -3.52 6.58
N ILE A 46 3.98 -2.21 6.37
CA ILE A 46 5.11 -1.42 6.85
C ILE A 46 4.64 -0.05 7.31
N LEU A 47 5.31 0.44 8.33
CA LEU A 47 5.04 1.75 8.91
C LEU A 47 6.37 2.50 8.98
N VAL A 48 6.33 3.80 8.75
CA VAL A 48 7.48 4.68 8.97
C VAL A 48 7.10 5.70 10.04
N GLU A 49 8.00 5.88 11.01
CA GLU A 49 7.80 6.86 12.07
C GLU A 49 8.93 7.86 12.13
N HIS A 50 8.62 9.02 12.66
CA HIS A 50 9.56 10.09 12.93
C HIS A 50 9.26 10.63 14.33
N LYS A 51 10.22 10.47 15.25
CA LYS A 51 10.07 10.92 16.65
C LYS A 51 8.77 10.43 17.30
N GLY A 52 8.43 9.17 17.06
CA GLY A 52 7.23 8.56 17.63
C GLY A 52 5.92 8.83 16.90
N ASP A 53 5.92 9.73 15.93
CA ASP A 53 4.73 10.01 15.11
C ASP A 53 4.72 9.12 13.87
N ILE A 54 3.56 8.59 13.52
CA ILE A 54 3.40 7.80 12.31
C ILE A 54 3.44 8.73 11.11
N ALA A 55 4.48 8.61 10.29
CA ALA A 55 4.65 9.42 9.09
C ALA A 55 4.04 8.78 7.84
N GLY A 56 3.94 7.44 7.83
CA GLY A 56 3.37 6.72 6.69
C GLY A 56 3.06 5.27 7.02
N PHE A 57 2.25 4.66 6.15
CA PHE A 57 1.82 3.27 6.32
C PHE A 57 1.49 2.67 4.96
N ILE A 58 1.93 1.44 4.76
CA ILE A 58 1.51 0.61 3.63
C ILE A 58 0.94 -0.67 4.20
N SER A 59 -0.29 -1.01 3.84
CA SER A 59 -0.88 -2.30 4.15
C SER A 59 -0.78 -3.22 2.92
N GLY A 60 -0.52 -4.50 3.17
CA GLY A 60 -0.44 -5.49 2.11
C GLY A 60 -0.64 -6.89 2.65
N TYR A 61 -0.85 -7.83 1.75
CA TYR A 61 -0.94 -9.25 2.08
C TYR A 61 -0.57 -10.09 0.86
N GLN A 62 -0.08 -11.30 1.12
CA GLN A 62 0.10 -12.28 0.06
C GLN A 62 -1.26 -12.83 -0.32
N LYS A 63 -1.57 -12.90 -1.61
CA LYS A 63 -2.89 -13.34 -2.05
C LYS A 63 -3.12 -14.79 -1.62
N PRO A 64 -4.31 -15.13 -1.08
CA PRO A 64 -4.56 -16.47 -0.54
C PRO A 64 -4.32 -17.60 -1.53
N ASP A 65 -4.63 -17.38 -2.81
CA ASP A 65 -4.50 -18.38 -3.87
C ASP A 65 -3.29 -18.19 -4.77
N GLU A 66 -2.49 -17.13 -4.53
CA GLU A 66 -1.24 -16.85 -5.23
C GLU A 66 -0.23 -16.26 -4.26
N GLN A 67 0.41 -17.11 -3.47
CA GLN A 67 1.30 -16.67 -2.38
C GLN A 67 2.55 -15.93 -2.87
N ASP A 68 2.91 -16.06 -4.13
CA ASP A 68 4.02 -15.32 -4.74
C ASP A 68 3.62 -13.93 -5.23
N VAL A 69 2.38 -13.51 -4.98
CA VAL A 69 1.88 -12.18 -5.30
C VAL A 69 1.58 -11.41 -4.00
N LEU A 70 2.24 -10.28 -3.84
CA LEU A 70 1.94 -9.35 -2.74
C LEU A 70 0.95 -8.32 -3.24
N PHE A 71 -0.22 -8.28 -2.62
CA PHE A 71 -1.22 -7.26 -2.90
C PHE A 71 -1.00 -6.07 -1.98
N ILE A 72 -0.80 -4.89 -2.56
CA ILE A 72 -0.69 -3.64 -1.80
C ILE A 72 -2.09 -3.03 -1.69
N TRP A 73 -2.55 -2.91 -0.48
CA TRP A 73 -3.93 -2.53 -0.15
C TRP A 73 -4.08 -1.01 -0.10
N GLN A 74 -3.38 -0.35 0.83
CA GLN A 74 -3.39 1.10 0.95
C GLN A 74 -1.99 1.63 1.16
N VAL A 75 -1.75 2.85 0.64
CA VAL A 75 -0.51 3.60 0.85
C VAL A 75 -0.90 4.97 1.38
N ALA A 76 -0.44 5.32 2.55
CA ALA A 76 -0.74 6.61 3.17
C ALA A 76 0.55 7.27 3.64
N VAL A 77 0.69 8.58 3.37
CA VAL A 77 1.79 9.40 3.89
C VAL A 77 1.16 10.62 4.53
N SER A 78 1.52 10.88 5.79
CA SER A 78 1.01 12.04 6.51
C SER A 78 1.29 13.33 5.74
N PRO A 79 0.31 14.25 5.63
CA PRO A 79 0.53 15.52 4.97
C PRO A 79 1.72 16.30 5.53
N ARG A 80 2.01 16.12 6.83
CA ARG A 80 3.15 16.78 7.51
C ARG A 80 4.51 16.33 6.96
N PHE A 81 4.59 15.16 6.36
CA PHE A 81 5.86 14.54 5.99
C PHE A 81 5.97 14.24 4.49
N ARG A 82 5.09 14.81 3.68
CA ARG A 82 5.15 14.65 2.22
C ARG A 82 6.39 15.34 1.65
N GLY A 83 6.82 14.90 0.46
CA GLY A 83 8.00 15.44 -0.18
C GLY A 83 9.31 14.82 0.27
N ASN A 84 9.28 13.72 1.03
CA ASN A 84 10.46 13.01 1.50
C ASN A 84 10.63 11.63 0.86
N GLY A 85 9.83 11.31 -0.16
CA GLY A 85 9.90 10.03 -0.84
C GLY A 85 9.53 8.82 0.01
N LEU A 86 8.72 9.02 1.06
CA LEU A 86 8.44 7.97 2.04
C LEU A 86 7.67 6.80 1.46
N ALA A 87 6.72 7.05 0.55
CA ALA A 87 5.92 5.98 -0.03
C ALA A 87 6.82 4.98 -0.77
N PHE A 88 7.70 5.47 -1.62
CA PHE A 88 8.61 4.59 -2.35
C PHE A 88 9.61 3.90 -1.43
N ARG A 89 10.13 4.62 -0.44
CA ARG A 89 11.07 4.05 0.54
C ARG A 89 10.42 2.94 1.35
N MET A 90 9.16 3.14 1.79
CA MET A 90 8.41 2.08 2.49
C MET A 90 8.22 0.86 1.59
N LEU A 91 7.80 1.08 0.35
CA LEU A 91 7.54 -0.02 -0.59
C LEU A 91 8.83 -0.81 -0.84
N LYS A 92 9.94 -0.13 -1.05
CA LYS A 92 11.23 -0.77 -1.26
C LYS A 92 11.67 -1.57 -0.04
N GLU A 93 11.60 -0.97 1.16
CA GLU A 93 11.94 -1.66 2.41
C GLU A 93 11.08 -2.91 2.61
N LEU A 94 9.78 -2.80 2.34
CA LEU A 94 8.85 -3.92 2.47
C LEU A 94 9.25 -5.08 1.55
N LEU A 95 9.51 -4.78 0.29
CA LEU A 95 9.85 -5.79 -0.72
C LEU A 95 11.22 -6.43 -0.50
N GLU A 96 12.10 -5.79 0.28
CA GLU A 96 13.42 -6.32 0.61
C GLU A 96 13.42 -7.23 1.86
N ARG A 97 12.27 -7.39 2.52
CA ARG A 97 12.19 -8.28 3.69
C ARG A 97 12.43 -9.73 3.29
N GLU A 98 13.20 -10.44 4.10
CA GLU A 98 13.48 -11.86 3.89
C GLU A 98 12.20 -12.69 3.82
N ALA A 99 11.22 -12.37 4.67
CA ALA A 99 9.94 -13.08 4.68
C ALA A 99 9.17 -12.96 3.35
N LEU A 100 9.50 -11.96 2.52
CA LEU A 100 8.85 -11.74 1.21
C LEU A 100 9.77 -12.08 0.04
N SER A 101 10.87 -12.81 0.27
CA SER A 101 11.86 -13.15 -0.76
C SER A 101 11.28 -13.99 -1.90
N GLU A 102 10.21 -14.74 -1.64
CA GLU A 102 9.56 -15.58 -2.66
C GLU A 102 8.49 -14.84 -3.46
N VAL A 103 8.22 -13.58 -3.14
CA VAL A 103 7.25 -12.76 -3.87
C VAL A 103 7.84 -12.42 -5.24
N LYS A 104 7.08 -12.74 -6.29
CA LYS A 104 7.50 -12.54 -7.69
C LYS A 104 6.79 -11.39 -8.38
N SER A 105 5.65 -10.97 -7.84
CA SER A 105 4.85 -9.89 -8.41
C SER A 105 4.19 -9.07 -7.32
N VAL A 106 3.99 -7.79 -7.62
CA VAL A 106 3.17 -6.90 -6.81
C VAL A 106 1.90 -6.60 -7.58
N GLU A 107 0.76 -6.64 -6.89
CA GLU A 107 -0.50 -6.15 -7.43
C GLU A 107 -1.05 -5.05 -6.54
N THR A 108 -1.73 -4.11 -7.16
CA THR A 108 -2.48 -3.08 -6.45
C THR A 108 -3.65 -2.65 -7.30
N THR A 109 -4.66 -2.03 -6.69
CA THR A 109 -5.76 -1.45 -7.45
C THR A 109 -5.74 0.06 -7.30
N ILE A 110 -5.98 0.76 -8.41
CA ILE A 110 -5.85 2.22 -8.47
C ILE A 110 -7.01 2.78 -9.26
N THR A 111 -7.63 3.87 -8.76
CA THR A 111 -8.62 4.62 -9.52
C THR A 111 -7.92 5.52 -10.54
N GLU A 112 -8.64 5.90 -11.60
CA GLU A 112 -8.04 6.64 -12.73
C GLU A 112 -7.35 7.93 -12.31
N ASP A 113 -7.94 8.67 -11.39
CA ASP A 113 -7.47 10.00 -10.99
C ASP A 113 -6.44 9.99 -9.84
N ASN A 114 -6.10 8.84 -9.29
CA ASN A 114 -5.12 8.74 -8.20
C ASN A 114 -3.69 8.81 -8.75
N GLN A 115 -3.26 10.00 -9.15
CA GLN A 115 -1.98 10.20 -9.81
C GLN A 115 -0.78 9.83 -8.95
N ALA A 116 -0.85 10.07 -7.65
CA ALA A 116 0.25 9.73 -6.73
C ALA A 116 0.51 8.23 -6.71
N SER A 117 -0.54 7.41 -6.66
CA SER A 117 -0.38 5.95 -6.70
C SER A 117 0.12 5.48 -8.05
N TRP A 118 -0.41 6.03 -9.16
CA TRP A 118 0.10 5.68 -10.48
C TRP A 118 1.61 5.97 -10.58
N ALA A 119 2.06 7.15 -10.12
CA ALA A 119 3.47 7.51 -10.16
C ALA A 119 4.34 6.55 -9.33
N LEU A 120 3.87 6.20 -8.14
CA LEU A 120 4.59 5.29 -7.24
C LEU A 120 4.79 3.92 -7.89
N PHE A 121 3.70 3.32 -8.40
CA PHE A 121 3.76 1.96 -8.94
C PHE A 121 4.42 1.92 -10.32
N LYS A 122 4.29 2.98 -11.13
CA LYS A 122 5.05 3.08 -12.38
C LYS A 122 6.55 3.15 -12.12
N LYS A 123 6.97 3.82 -11.04
CA LYS A 123 8.38 3.84 -10.65
C LYS A 123 8.87 2.45 -10.27
N LEU A 124 8.09 1.70 -9.51
CA LEU A 124 8.41 0.32 -9.17
C LEU A 124 8.51 -0.53 -10.44
N ASP A 125 7.57 -0.38 -11.36
CA ASP A 125 7.55 -1.10 -12.63
C ASP A 125 8.80 -0.80 -13.46
N ALA A 126 9.15 0.47 -13.59
CA ALA A 126 10.33 0.88 -14.35
C ALA A 126 11.62 0.26 -13.78
N MET A 127 11.72 0.15 -12.47
CA MET A 127 12.88 -0.47 -11.82
C MET A 127 12.93 -1.99 -11.99
N ASN A 128 11.85 -2.58 -12.44
CA ASN A 128 11.73 -4.03 -12.64
C ASN A 128 11.50 -4.42 -14.11
N GLY A 129 11.83 -3.54 -15.04
CA GLY A 129 11.85 -3.84 -16.46
C GLY A 129 10.63 -3.41 -17.25
N ASN A 130 9.69 -2.72 -16.65
CA ASN A 130 8.46 -2.24 -17.32
C ASN A 130 7.61 -3.35 -17.93
N HIS A 131 7.48 -4.47 -17.25
CA HIS A 131 6.63 -5.58 -17.69
C HIS A 131 5.25 -5.58 -17.03
N GLY A 132 4.89 -4.51 -16.35
CA GLY A 132 3.60 -4.38 -15.68
C GLY A 132 2.44 -4.34 -16.66
N GLN A 133 1.30 -4.84 -16.22
CA GLN A 133 0.07 -4.86 -17.00
C GLN A 133 -1.07 -4.28 -16.18
N VAL A 134 -1.91 -3.50 -16.85
CA VAL A 134 -3.09 -2.88 -16.24
C VAL A 134 -4.34 -3.50 -16.83
N SER A 135 -5.29 -3.86 -15.99
CA SER A 135 -6.60 -4.38 -16.39
C SER A 135 -7.67 -3.82 -15.48
N THR A 136 -8.93 -3.99 -15.84
CA THR A 136 -10.03 -3.60 -14.97
C THR A 136 -10.28 -4.69 -13.95
N PHE A 137 -10.28 -4.32 -12.65
CA PHE A 137 -10.58 -5.26 -11.57
C PHE A 137 -12.03 -5.12 -11.12
N LEU A 138 -12.43 -3.90 -10.73
CA LEU A 138 -13.80 -3.61 -10.31
C LEU A 138 -14.34 -2.47 -11.16
N ASP A 139 -15.40 -2.75 -11.90
CA ASP A 139 -16.00 -1.78 -12.81
C ASP A 139 -17.03 -0.91 -12.08
N GLU A 140 -17.01 0.39 -12.38
CA GLU A 140 -17.91 1.37 -11.77
C GLU A 140 -19.39 0.97 -11.94
N LYS A 141 -19.78 0.52 -13.12
CA LYS A 141 -21.18 0.16 -13.40
C LYS A 141 -21.50 -1.26 -13.01
N ALA A 142 -20.66 -2.21 -13.44
CA ALA A 142 -20.94 -3.65 -13.26
C ALA A 142 -20.84 -4.08 -11.80
N HIS A 143 -19.84 -3.57 -11.05
CA HIS A 143 -19.58 -3.98 -9.67
C HIS A 143 -20.09 -2.97 -8.66
N PHE A 144 -19.76 -1.70 -8.84
CA PHE A 144 -20.09 -0.66 -7.86
C PHE A 144 -21.47 -0.05 -8.05
N LYS A 145 -22.14 -0.36 -9.16
CA LYS A 145 -23.48 0.18 -9.44
C LYS A 145 -23.51 1.72 -9.42
N GLY A 146 -22.41 2.34 -9.88
CA GLY A 146 -22.25 3.79 -9.93
C GLY A 146 -21.85 4.44 -8.61
N LYS A 147 -21.60 3.65 -7.54
CA LYS A 147 -21.31 4.19 -6.21
C LYS A 147 -19.84 4.47 -5.95
N HIS A 148 -18.97 3.99 -6.81
CA HIS A 148 -17.52 4.14 -6.67
C HIS A 148 -16.90 4.09 -8.06
N ASP A 149 -15.76 4.77 -8.23
CA ASP A 149 -15.01 4.74 -9.49
C ASP A 149 -14.43 3.36 -9.77
N THR A 150 -14.18 3.09 -11.04
CA THR A 150 -13.52 1.84 -11.47
C THR A 150 -12.16 1.71 -10.79
N GLU A 151 -11.88 0.51 -10.27
CA GLU A 151 -10.57 0.13 -9.75
C GLU A 151 -9.83 -0.65 -10.81
N PHE A 152 -8.69 -0.13 -11.25
CA PHE A 152 -7.82 -0.81 -12.20
C PHE A 152 -6.81 -1.67 -11.45
N LEU A 153 -6.58 -2.89 -11.92
CA LEU A 153 -5.56 -3.77 -11.36
C LEU A 153 -4.25 -3.54 -12.10
N TYR A 154 -3.21 -3.24 -11.33
CA TYR A 154 -1.86 -3.08 -11.87
C TYR A 154 -1.01 -4.22 -11.32
N ARG A 155 -0.54 -5.11 -12.20
CA ARG A 155 0.31 -6.24 -11.82
C ARG A 155 1.72 -6.00 -12.34
N ILE A 156 2.68 -6.01 -11.43
CA ILE A 156 4.07 -5.67 -11.72
C ILE A 156 4.96 -6.86 -11.38
N PRO A 157 5.53 -7.55 -12.40
CA PRO A 157 6.53 -8.59 -12.15
C PRO A 157 7.80 -7.97 -11.56
N LEU A 158 8.38 -8.64 -10.57
CA LEU A 158 9.63 -8.22 -9.94
C LEU A 158 10.80 -8.99 -10.56
N LYS A 159 11.94 -8.34 -10.61
CA LYS A 159 13.17 -8.99 -11.04
C LYS A 159 13.70 -9.95 -10.00
#